data_f92d910bb96b048da0101fbfd80f28b5
#
_entry.id   f92d910bb96b048da0101fbfd80f28b5
#
_cell.length_a   1.000
_cell.length_b   1.000
_cell.length_c   1.000
_cell.angle_alpha   90.00
_cell.angle_beta   90.00
_cell.angle_gamma   90.00
#
_symmetry.space_group_name_H-M   'P 1'
#
loop_
_entity.id
_entity.type
_entity.pdbx_description
1 polymer ?
#
loop_
_entity_poly.entity_id
_entity_poly.type
_entity_poly.pdbx_seq_one_letter_code
_entity_poly.pdbx_strand_id
1 'polypeptide(L)'
;NDTSGDAIVADFGNTTYDWANMKDDYSGTYTEAEANAVATLMLHCGVASNMEYGTASVGSSAFMNDCAEGLRNYFGFAEAEHVSRVDYNTAQWMDIVFTELSNGHPLIYGGVSPGSMGVDAGHAFVIDGYNKDGLVSVNWGWNGDVNGYYNIDLLNPGNMYSFTHYQDIVRGIHGKAKELVKRTINLPKAGVLADSIPASMRENIGELTLKGDINGSDFRVIREMTGSDYEGKFTQGALYMLDMKDARIVSGGEAYLKEGQLKTSNDNLPERVFYGCNSLRQIVLPSGMKTIADGAFAFCRALAA
;
A
#
# COMPACT_ATOMS: atom_id res chain seq x y z
N ASN A 1 22.81 -9.44 -18.97
CA ASN A 1 23.23 -10.66 -19.69
C ASN A 1 23.20 -11.85 -18.74
N ASP A 2 22.90 -13.04 -19.25
CA ASP A 2 23.08 -14.26 -18.48
C ASP A 2 24.54 -14.74 -18.48
N THR A 3 24.81 -15.88 -17.84
CA THR A 3 26.19 -16.46 -17.77
C THR A 3 26.73 -16.95 -19.11
N SER A 4 25.88 -17.08 -20.14
CA SER A 4 26.32 -17.42 -21.52
C SER A 4 26.74 -16.17 -22.32
N GLY A 5 26.45 -14.98 -21.80
CA GLY A 5 26.68 -13.70 -22.50
C GLY A 5 25.52 -13.30 -23.41
N ASP A 6 24.43 -14.06 -23.45
CA ASP A 6 23.24 -13.73 -24.22
C ASP A 6 22.47 -12.56 -23.59
N ALA A 7 21.94 -11.69 -24.44
CA ALA A 7 21.10 -10.59 -23.99
C ALA A 7 19.73 -11.11 -23.50
N ILE A 8 19.41 -10.81 -22.26
CA ILE A 8 18.06 -11.00 -21.74
C ILE A 8 17.25 -9.74 -22.06
N VAL A 9 16.10 -9.91 -22.69
CA VAL A 9 15.28 -8.80 -23.18
C VAL A 9 13.86 -8.86 -22.61
N ALA A 10 13.22 -7.71 -22.46
CA ALA A 10 11.83 -7.58 -22.04
C ALA A 10 11.07 -6.65 -23.00
N ASP A 11 9.88 -7.02 -23.40
CA ASP A 11 9.00 -6.21 -24.25
C ASP A 11 7.97 -5.47 -23.37
N PHE A 12 8.42 -4.40 -22.73
CA PHE A 12 7.59 -3.61 -21.84
C PHE A 12 6.36 -3.00 -22.53
N GLY A 13 6.48 -2.63 -23.80
CA GLY A 13 5.43 -1.93 -24.53
C GLY A 13 4.25 -2.82 -24.89
N ASN A 14 4.47 -4.11 -25.06
CA ASN A 14 3.46 -5.08 -25.47
C ASN A 14 3.08 -6.08 -24.35
N THR A 15 3.66 -5.94 -23.17
CA THR A 15 3.36 -6.85 -22.04
C THR A 15 2.26 -6.27 -21.15
N THR A 16 1.25 -7.08 -20.88
CA THR A 16 0.26 -6.85 -19.80
C THR A 16 0.53 -7.85 -18.70
N TYR A 17 0.75 -7.36 -17.48
CA TYR A 17 0.98 -8.23 -16.33
C TYR A 17 -0.32 -8.87 -15.85
N ASP A 18 -0.29 -10.17 -15.66
CA ASP A 18 -1.45 -10.97 -15.20
C ASP A 18 -1.53 -10.97 -13.66
N TRP A 19 -1.92 -9.82 -13.10
CA TRP A 19 -2.02 -9.64 -11.65
C TRP A 19 -3.00 -10.62 -10.99
N ALA A 20 -4.04 -11.07 -11.72
CA ALA A 20 -5.05 -11.98 -11.18
C ALA A 20 -4.49 -13.38 -10.89
N ASN A 21 -3.44 -13.79 -11.59
CA ASN A 21 -2.76 -15.06 -11.41
C ASN A 21 -1.48 -14.96 -10.56
N MET A 22 -1.10 -13.75 -10.08
CA MET A 22 -0.01 -13.63 -9.12
C MET A 22 -0.50 -14.01 -7.73
N LYS A 23 0.25 -14.88 -7.06
CA LYS A 23 -0.02 -15.32 -5.68
C LYS A 23 0.84 -14.57 -4.69
N ASP A 24 0.31 -14.39 -3.48
CA ASP A 24 1.07 -13.82 -2.35
C ASP A 24 2.12 -14.81 -1.81
N ASP A 25 1.93 -16.11 -2.05
CA ASP A 25 2.82 -17.17 -1.59
C ASP A 25 2.93 -18.32 -2.60
N TYR A 26 4.16 -18.73 -2.88
CA TYR A 26 4.51 -19.83 -3.79
C TYR A 26 5.15 -21.03 -3.06
N SER A 27 5.08 -21.12 -1.74
CA SER A 27 5.58 -22.26 -0.96
C SER A 27 4.78 -23.55 -1.16
N GLY A 28 3.51 -23.43 -1.60
CA GLY A 28 2.62 -24.53 -1.90
C GLY A 28 2.57 -24.92 -3.39
N THR A 29 1.48 -25.57 -3.79
CA THR A 29 1.23 -25.87 -5.20
C THR A 29 0.75 -24.63 -5.95
N TYR A 30 1.20 -24.48 -7.18
CA TYR A 30 0.78 -23.42 -8.09
C TYR A 30 0.66 -23.97 -9.51
N THR A 31 -0.14 -23.32 -10.32
CA THR A 31 -0.35 -23.65 -11.74
C THR A 31 0.77 -23.03 -12.61
N GLU A 32 0.87 -23.50 -13.84
CA GLU A 32 1.78 -22.90 -14.82
C GLU A 32 1.44 -21.43 -15.10
N ALA A 33 0.15 -21.06 -15.13
CA ALA A 33 -0.29 -19.68 -15.32
C ALA A 33 0.19 -18.77 -14.18
N GLU A 34 0.06 -19.22 -12.92
CA GLU A 34 0.54 -18.48 -11.73
C GLU A 34 2.06 -18.35 -11.74
N ALA A 35 2.79 -19.42 -12.11
CA ALA A 35 4.26 -19.36 -12.23
C ALA A 35 4.69 -18.39 -13.32
N ASN A 36 4.07 -18.43 -14.51
CA ASN A 36 4.41 -17.55 -15.62
C ASN A 36 4.08 -16.08 -15.33
N ALA A 37 3.00 -15.81 -14.61
CA ALA A 37 2.62 -14.45 -14.22
C ALA A 37 3.73 -13.77 -13.39
N VAL A 38 4.18 -14.41 -12.31
CA VAL A 38 5.23 -13.86 -11.45
C VAL A 38 6.60 -13.87 -12.14
N ALA A 39 6.95 -14.92 -12.89
CA ALA A 39 8.22 -15.03 -13.57
C ALA A 39 8.41 -13.92 -14.64
N THR A 40 7.32 -13.58 -15.37
CA THR A 40 7.35 -12.48 -16.33
C THR A 40 7.64 -11.14 -15.64
N LEU A 41 6.99 -10.84 -14.53
CA LEU A 41 7.24 -9.61 -13.77
C LEU A 41 8.69 -9.58 -13.25
N MET A 42 9.16 -10.68 -12.64
CA MET A 42 10.52 -10.76 -12.10
C MET A 42 11.59 -10.59 -13.18
N LEU A 43 11.41 -11.21 -14.36
CA LEU A 43 12.31 -11.04 -15.50
C LEU A 43 12.35 -9.57 -15.92
N HIS A 44 11.21 -8.93 -16.06
CA HIS A 44 11.13 -7.53 -16.46
C HIS A 44 11.74 -6.59 -15.41
N CYS A 45 11.55 -6.85 -14.11
CA CYS A 45 12.23 -6.09 -13.05
C CYS A 45 13.75 -6.20 -13.18
N GLY A 46 14.26 -7.40 -13.42
CA GLY A 46 15.71 -7.60 -13.62
C GLY A 46 16.26 -6.89 -14.85
N VAL A 47 15.55 -6.95 -15.99
CA VAL A 47 15.95 -6.22 -17.21
C VAL A 47 15.89 -4.72 -16.99
N ALA A 48 14.85 -4.21 -16.34
CA ALA A 48 14.67 -2.79 -16.07
C ALA A 48 15.77 -2.21 -15.16
N SER A 49 16.30 -3.00 -14.25
CA SER A 49 17.37 -2.63 -13.32
C SER A 49 18.78 -2.95 -13.85
N ASN A 50 18.92 -3.29 -15.12
CA ASN A 50 20.20 -3.71 -15.73
C ASN A 50 20.89 -4.84 -14.94
N MET A 51 20.11 -5.81 -14.42
CA MET A 51 20.62 -6.89 -13.58
C MET A 51 21.67 -7.71 -14.30
N GLU A 52 22.82 -7.87 -13.67
CA GLU A 52 23.83 -8.85 -14.04
C GLU A 52 23.51 -10.17 -13.36
N TYR A 53 23.05 -11.14 -14.15
CA TYR A 53 22.69 -12.47 -13.63
C TYR A 53 23.95 -13.34 -13.50
N GLY A 54 24.24 -13.76 -12.29
CA GLY A 54 25.36 -14.63 -11.97
C GLY A 54 24.91 -16.06 -11.60
N THR A 55 25.90 -16.94 -11.42
CA THR A 55 25.64 -18.29 -10.91
C THR A 55 25.26 -18.25 -9.43
N ALA A 56 24.72 -19.35 -8.90
CA ALA A 56 24.36 -19.46 -7.49
C ALA A 56 25.53 -19.20 -6.52
N SER A 57 26.77 -19.37 -6.98
CA SER A 57 27.98 -19.12 -6.17
C SER A 57 28.45 -17.67 -6.19
N VAL A 58 28.05 -16.89 -7.22
CA VAL A 58 28.45 -15.48 -7.39
C VAL A 58 27.30 -14.55 -7.02
N GLY A 59 26.07 -14.99 -7.24
CA GLY A 59 24.87 -14.18 -7.08
C GLY A 59 24.62 -13.28 -8.29
N SER A 60 23.49 -12.58 -8.25
CA SER A 60 23.11 -11.55 -9.25
C SER A 60 23.14 -10.18 -8.59
N SER A 61 23.44 -9.14 -9.36
CA SER A 61 23.57 -7.78 -8.84
C SER A 61 22.97 -6.73 -9.78
N ALA A 62 22.52 -5.64 -9.20
CA ALA A 62 22.10 -4.42 -9.90
C ALA A 62 22.45 -3.21 -9.04
N PHE A 63 22.64 -2.05 -9.66
CA PHE A 63 22.80 -0.81 -8.92
C PHE A 63 21.46 -0.20 -8.56
N MET A 64 21.37 0.40 -7.37
CA MET A 64 20.13 1.03 -6.88
C MET A 64 19.68 2.20 -7.77
N ASN A 65 20.62 2.91 -8.39
CA ASN A 65 20.28 3.94 -9.37
C ASN A 65 19.57 3.35 -10.60
N ASP A 66 20.03 2.20 -11.11
CA ASP A 66 19.41 1.52 -12.24
C ASP A 66 18.00 1.01 -11.87
N CYS A 67 17.81 0.58 -10.62
CA CYS A 67 16.49 0.23 -10.11
C CYS A 67 15.55 1.45 -10.15
N ALA A 68 16.00 2.62 -9.69
CA ALA A 68 15.20 3.85 -9.73
C ALA A 68 14.87 4.26 -11.17
N GLU A 69 15.82 4.19 -12.08
CA GLU A 69 15.61 4.47 -13.50
C GLU A 69 14.64 3.48 -14.14
N GLY A 70 14.77 2.20 -13.85
CA GLY A 70 13.85 1.15 -14.31
C GLY A 70 12.43 1.39 -13.88
N LEU A 71 12.23 1.74 -12.61
CA LEU A 71 10.91 2.08 -12.06
C LEU A 71 10.28 3.29 -12.77
N ARG A 72 11.07 4.33 -13.05
CA ARG A 72 10.57 5.51 -13.77
C ARG A 72 10.23 5.18 -15.23
N ASN A 73 11.14 4.51 -15.91
CA ASN A 73 11.08 4.37 -17.36
C ASN A 73 10.10 3.30 -17.83
N TYR A 74 9.91 2.24 -17.03
CA TYR A 74 9.15 1.06 -17.46
C TYR A 74 7.94 0.74 -16.59
N PHE A 75 7.90 1.18 -15.32
CA PHE A 75 6.82 0.85 -14.40
C PHE A 75 5.95 2.04 -13.98
N GLY A 76 6.24 3.24 -14.49
CA GLY A 76 5.40 4.43 -14.30
C GLY A 76 5.53 5.11 -12.93
N PHE A 77 6.52 4.74 -12.12
CA PHE A 77 6.84 5.41 -10.84
C PHE A 77 7.67 6.67 -11.09
N ALA A 78 7.02 7.71 -11.59
CA ALA A 78 7.71 8.91 -12.08
C ALA A 78 8.60 9.61 -11.05
N GLU A 79 8.30 9.44 -9.76
CA GLU A 79 9.01 10.06 -8.64
C GLU A 79 10.06 9.13 -8.02
N ALA A 80 10.23 7.90 -8.54
CA ALA A 80 11.24 6.99 -8.03
C ALA A 80 12.64 7.58 -8.18
N GLU A 81 13.39 7.69 -7.08
CA GLU A 81 14.74 8.23 -7.07
C GLU A 81 15.67 7.44 -6.15
N HIS A 82 16.93 7.38 -6.52
CA HIS A 82 18.00 6.84 -5.68
C HIS A 82 18.55 7.92 -4.75
N VAL A 83 18.68 7.59 -3.47
CA VAL A 83 19.22 8.48 -2.43
C VAL A 83 20.25 7.74 -1.61
N SER A 84 21.44 8.31 -1.47
CA SER A 84 22.51 7.73 -0.66
C SER A 84 22.55 8.32 0.74
N ARG A 85 22.70 7.49 1.76
CA ARG A 85 22.77 7.92 3.16
C ARG A 85 23.95 8.84 3.45
N VAL A 86 25.02 8.74 2.69
CA VAL A 86 26.23 9.56 2.89
C VAL A 86 25.94 11.07 2.82
N ASP A 87 24.90 11.45 2.11
CA ASP A 87 24.52 12.85 1.89
C ASP A 87 23.68 13.44 3.05
N TYR A 88 23.35 12.63 4.06
CA TYR A 88 22.41 12.99 5.13
C TYR A 88 22.95 12.63 6.52
N ASN A 89 22.66 13.49 7.50
CA ASN A 89 22.83 13.11 8.89
C ASN A 89 21.73 12.12 9.34
N THR A 90 21.90 11.47 10.49
CA THR A 90 20.98 10.45 10.98
C THR A 90 19.53 10.95 11.10
N ALA A 91 19.31 12.17 11.59
CA ALA A 91 17.95 12.71 11.74
C ALA A 91 17.27 12.95 10.39
N GLN A 92 17.99 13.52 9.43
CA GLN A 92 17.48 13.71 8.07
C GLN A 92 17.20 12.38 7.36
N TRP A 93 18.06 11.37 7.55
CA TRP A 93 17.84 10.04 6.98
C TRP A 93 16.58 9.39 7.54
N MET A 94 16.40 9.45 8.85
CA MET A 94 15.20 8.92 9.51
C MET A 94 13.94 9.66 9.03
N ASP A 95 14.00 10.98 8.86
CA ASP A 95 12.89 11.78 8.37
C ASP A 95 12.48 11.34 6.95
N ILE A 96 13.45 11.13 6.05
CA ILE A 96 13.19 10.62 4.70
C ILE A 96 12.49 9.26 4.75
N VAL A 97 13.04 8.29 5.49
CA VAL A 97 12.51 6.92 5.56
C VAL A 97 11.10 6.92 6.17
N PHE A 98 10.90 7.56 7.31
CA PHE A 98 9.61 7.54 8.00
C PHE A 98 8.55 8.40 7.29
N THR A 99 8.93 9.42 6.54
CA THR A 99 8.00 10.18 5.69
C THR A 99 7.42 9.28 4.60
N GLU A 100 8.24 8.53 3.88
CA GLU A 100 7.75 7.57 2.86
C GLU A 100 6.84 6.52 3.50
N LEU A 101 7.30 5.86 4.56
CA LEU A 101 6.53 4.82 5.22
C LEU A 101 5.21 5.31 5.83
N SER A 102 5.18 6.54 6.36
CA SER A 102 3.96 7.18 6.90
C SER A 102 2.93 7.49 5.81
N ASN A 103 3.39 7.70 4.58
CA ASN A 103 2.54 7.86 3.41
C ASN A 103 2.11 6.53 2.77
N GLY A 104 2.55 5.39 3.32
CA GLY A 104 2.28 4.06 2.79
C GLY A 104 3.14 3.70 1.56
N HIS A 105 4.25 4.40 1.36
CA HIS A 105 5.17 4.14 0.27
C HIS A 105 6.29 3.21 0.74
N PRO A 106 6.46 2.03 0.14
CA PRO A 106 7.57 1.14 0.44
C PRO A 106 8.88 1.70 -0.11
N LEU A 107 9.98 1.22 0.45
CA LEU A 107 11.33 1.56 0.02
C LEU A 107 12.06 0.30 -0.46
N ILE A 108 12.83 0.38 -1.54
CA ILE A 108 13.93 -0.56 -1.77
C ILE A 108 15.11 -0.01 -0.98
N TYR A 109 15.68 -0.79 -0.09
CA TYR A 109 16.78 -0.40 0.77
C TYR A 109 18.00 -1.25 0.46
N GLY A 110 19.15 -0.63 0.28
CA GLY A 110 20.43 -1.29 0.05
C GLY A 110 21.41 -1.08 1.20
N GLY A 111 22.28 -2.02 1.39
CA GLY A 111 23.38 -1.90 2.34
C GLY A 111 24.43 -2.96 2.15
N VAL A 112 25.59 -2.72 2.74
CA VAL A 112 26.72 -3.65 2.73
C VAL A 112 27.01 -4.08 4.18
N SER A 113 27.12 -5.38 4.36
CA SER A 113 27.61 -6.00 5.59
C SER A 113 29.09 -6.31 5.43
N PRO A 114 29.99 -5.73 6.24
CA PRO A 114 31.40 -6.08 6.23
C PRO A 114 31.62 -7.54 6.55
N GLY A 115 32.35 -8.24 5.71
CA GLY A 115 32.67 -9.65 5.92
C GLY A 115 33.85 -9.86 6.87
N SER A 116 33.81 -10.93 7.66
CA SER A 116 34.86 -11.29 8.64
C SER A 116 36.22 -11.63 8.01
N MET A 117 36.29 -11.87 6.69
CA MET A 117 37.50 -12.17 5.93
C MET A 117 37.74 -11.21 4.76
N GLY A 118 37.20 -9.99 4.85
CA GLY A 118 37.39 -8.96 3.82
C GLY A 118 36.56 -9.16 2.54
N VAL A 119 35.56 -10.04 2.59
CA VAL A 119 34.56 -10.18 1.52
C VAL A 119 33.25 -9.58 2.04
N ASP A 120 32.93 -8.39 1.57
CA ASP A 120 31.71 -7.68 1.92
C ASP A 120 30.51 -8.30 1.21
N ALA A 121 29.37 -8.36 1.90
CA ALA A 121 28.11 -8.82 1.33
C ALA A 121 27.17 -7.63 1.12
N GLY A 122 26.90 -7.29 -0.13
CA GLY A 122 25.85 -6.33 -0.51
C GLY A 122 24.50 -7.02 -0.58
N HIS A 123 23.43 -6.34 -0.13
CA HIS A 123 22.06 -6.85 -0.24
C HIS A 123 21.07 -5.71 -0.41
N ALA A 124 20.03 -5.96 -1.23
CA ALA A 124 18.89 -5.09 -1.37
C ALA A 124 17.63 -5.81 -0.85
N PHE A 125 16.80 -5.09 -0.11
CA PHE A 125 15.60 -5.61 0.55
C PHE A 125 14.51 -4.55 0.57
N VAL A 126 13.30 -4.92 0.99
CA VAL A 126 12.17 -3.99 1.07
C VAL A 126 11.94 -3.58 2.52
N ILE A 127 11.73 -2.29 2.73
CA ILE A 127 11.16 -1.74 3.96
C ILE A 127 9.75 -1.25 3.62
N ASP A 128 8.73 -1.81 4.27
CA ASP A 128 7.32 -1.60 3.92
C ASP A 128 6.47 -1.01 5.06
N GLY A 129 7.07 -0.74 6.21
CA GLY A 129 6.35 -0.17 7.33
C GLY A 129 7.23 0.09 8.55
N TYR A 130 6.61 0.48 9.64
CA TYR A 130 7.26 0.63 10.94
C TYR A 130 6.24 0.40 12.08
N ASN A 131 6.73 0.11 13.28
CA ASN A 131 5.91 -0.05 14.47
C ASN A 131 5.98 1.17 15.39
N LYS A 132 5.20 1.17 16.46
CA LYS A 132 5.17 2.23 17.48
C LYS A 132 6.50 2.47 18.21
N ASP A 133 7.39 1.50 18.18
CA ASP A 133 8.70 1.58 18.83
C ASP A 133 9.79 2.12 17.89
N GLY A 134 9.40 2.54 16.66
CA GLY A 134 10.30 3.08 15.65
C GLY A 134 11.15 2.03 14.93
N LEU A 135 10.79 0.75 15.04
CA LEU A 135 11.45 -0.30 14.28
C LEU A 135 10.81 -0.43 12.91
N VAL A 136 11.62 -0.56 11.87
CA VAL A 136 11.16 -0.73 10.49
C VAL A 136 10.81 -2.18 10.20
N SER A 137 9.72 -2.40 9.46
CA SER A 137 9.33 -3.71 8.93
C SER A 137 10.14 -4.02 7.70
N VAL A 138 10.87 -5.14 7.72
CA VAL A 138 11.81 -5.55 6.67
C VAL A 138 11.39 -6.88 6.06
N ASN A 139 11.29 -6.90 4.75
CA ASN A 139 11.24 -8.11 3.93
C ASN A 139 12.62 -8.30 3.26
N TRP A 140 13.36 -9.29 3.74
CA TRP A 140 14.72 -9.56 3.26
C TRP A 140 14.77 -10.22 1.87
N GLY A 141 13.64 -10.69 1.34
CA GLY A 141 13.63 -11.44 0.08
C GLY A 141 14.14 -12.88 0.19
N TRP A 142 14.25 -13.43 1.39
CA TRP A 142 14.77 -14.78 1.68
C TRP A 142 13.64 -15.75 2.07
N ASN A 143 12.63 -15.90 1.19
CA ASN A 143 11.47 -16.76 1.42
C ASN A 143 10.72 -16.52 2.75
N GLY A 144 10.80 -15.31 3.28
CA GLY A 144 10.20 -14.95 4.57
C GLY A 144 11.10 -15.20 5.77
N ASP A 145 12.25 -15.87 5.58
CA ASP A 145 13.21 -16.12 6.66
C ASP A 145 13.72 -14.79 7.22
N VAL A 146 13.70 -14.71 8.56
CA VAL A 146 14.11 -13.55 9.35
C VAL A 146 13.42 -12.23 9.01
N ASN A 147 12.31 -12.25 8.27
CA ASN A 147 11.46 -11.07 8.10
C ASN A 147 10.96 -10.60 9.47
N GLY A 148 10.83 -9.28 9.66
CA GLY A 148 10.37 -8.74 10.94
C GLY A 148 10.72 -7.28 11.14
N TYR A 149 10.74 -6.87 12.41
CA TYR A 149 11.01 -5.48 12.80
C TYR A 149 12.44 -5.31 13.25
N TYR A 150 13.15 -4.36 12.65
CA TYR A 150 14.56 -4.09 12.89
C TYR A 150 14.82 -2.62 13.22
N ASN A 151 15.86 -2.40 14.02
CA ASN A 151 16.42 -1.05 14.13
C ASN A 151 17.17 -0.72 12.83
N ILE A 152 16.84 0.40 12.20
CA ILE A 152 17.42 0.82 10.93
C ILE A 152 18.94 1.08 11.00
N ASP A 153 19.48 1.35 12.19
CA ASP A 153 20.92 1.54 12.40
C ASP A 153 21.66 0.20 12.60
N LEU A 154 20.97 -0.91 12.72
CA LEU A 154 21.57 -2.24 12.93
C LEU A 154 21.37 -3.16 11.73
N LEU A 155 20.14 -3.28 11.20
CA LEU A 155 19.75 -4.10 10.04
C LEU A 155 20.50 -5.46 10.03
N ASN A 156 20.36 -6.22 11.12
CA ASN A 156 21.18 -7.39 11.43
C ASN A 156 20.36 -8.70 11.42
N PRO A 157 19.90 -9.20 10.26
CA PRO A 157 19.11 -10.41 10.16
C PRO A 157 19.89 -11.62 10.69
N GLY A 158 19.26 -12.36 11.62
CA GLY A 158 19.83 -13.58 12.20
C GLY A 158 21.18 -13.42 12.88
N ASN A 159 21.63 -12.20 13.17
CA ASN A 159 22.96 -11.87 13.69
C ASN A 159 24.14 -12.35 12.79
N MET A 160 23.89 -12.68 11.53
CA MET A 160 24.93 -13.10 10.57
C MET A 160 25.45 -11.95 9.74
N TYR A 161 24.60 -10.94 9.51
CA TYR A 161 24.91 -9.76 8.71
C TYR A 161 24.64 -8.48 9.50
N SER A 162 25.19 -7.37 9.03
CA SER A 162 24.90 -6.03 9.53
C SER A 162 25.01 -5.05 8.36
N PHE A 163 23.87 -4.78 7.68
CA PHE A 163 23.81 -3.97 6.46
C PHE A 163 23.85 -2.47 6.78
N THR A 164 24.92 -2.04 7.45
CA THR A 164 25.06 -0.67 7.96
C THR A 164 26.05 0.19 7.17
N HIS A 165 26.75 -0.38 6.19
CA HIS A 165 27.68 0.35 5.34
C HIS A 165 27.09 0.63 3.97
N TYR A 166 27.47 1.74 3.37
CA TYR A 166 27.05 2.15 2.03
C TYR A 166 25.52 2.04 1.83
N GLN A 167 24.77 2.47 2.85
CA GLN A 167 23.32 2.42 2.81
C GLN A 167 22.77 3.42 1.80
N ASP A 168 21.80 2.96 1.02
CA ASP A 168 21.05 3.75 0.06
C ASP A 168 19.61 3.25 -0.06
N ILE A 169 18.77 4.06 -0.67
CA ILE A 169 17.36 3.71 -0.91
C ILE A 169 16.93 4.10 -2.31
N VAL A 170 15.93 3.38 -2.82
CA VAL A 170 15.02 3.92 -3.83
C VAL A 170 13.73 4.28 -3.13
N ARG A 171 13.34 5.55 -3.22
CA ARG A 171 12.10 6.11 -2.68
C ARG A 171 11.20 6.64 -3.79
N GLY A 172 10.03 7.20 -3.44
CA GLY A 172 9.08 7.69 -4.43
C GLY A 172 8.43 6.55 -5.22
N ILE A 173 8.38 5.34 -4.65
CA ILE A 173 7.77 4.16 -5.27
C ILE A 173 6.27 4.19 -5.01
N HIS A 174 5.59 5.10 -5.68
CA HIS A 174 4.14 5.24 -5.65
C HIS A 174 3.64 5.65 -7.04
N GLY A 175 2.43 5.25 -7.37
CA GLY A 175 1.76 5.71 -8.60
C GLY A 175 1.62 7.23 -8.60
N LYS A 176 1.37 7.83 -9.75
CA LYS A 176 0.98 9.25 -9.80
C LYS A 176 -0.10 9.48 -8.77
N ALA A 177 0.07 10.53 -7.96
CA ALA A 177 -0.97 10.95 -7.04
C ALA A 177 -2.29 11.01 -7.81
N LYS A 178 -3.24 10.16 -7.41
CA LYS A 178 -4.53 10.09 -8.06
C LYS A 178 -5.18 11.46 -7.89
N GLU A 179 -5.51 12.13 -8.98
CA GLU A 179 -6.20 13.42 -8.88
C GLU A 179 -7.60 13.16 -8.31
N LEU A 180 -7.71 13.35 -7.00
CA LEU A 180 -8.94 13.10 -6.28
C LEU A 180 -9.89 14.27 -6.46
N VAL A 181 -11.13 13.96 -6.78
CA VAL A 181 -12.18 14.97 -7.00
C VAL A 181 -13.03 15.16 -5.74
N LYS A 182 -13.56 16.38 -5.62
CA LYS A 182 -14.59 16.71 -4.63
C LYS A 182 -15.97 16.52 -5.25
N ARG A 183 -16.90 15.89 -4.48
CA ARG A 183 -18.29 15.70 -4.90
C ARG A 183 -19.26 16.14 -3.80
N THR A 184 -20.36 16.73 -4.23
CA THR A 184 -21.54 16.98 -3.38
C THR A 184 -22.72 16.24 -3.98
N ILE A 185 -23.32 15.35 -3.22
CA ILE A 185 -24.47 14.54 -3.64
C ILE A 185 -25.67 14.87 -2.75
N ASN A 186 -26.76 15.23 -3.38
CA ASN A 186 -28.06 15.39 -2.72
C ASN A 186 -28.91 14.16 -3.03
N LEU A 187 -29.10 13.29 -2.04
CA LEU A 187 -29.81 12.04 -2.22
C LEU A 187 -31.33 12.30 -2.18
N PRO A 188 -32.10 11.93 -3.22
CA PRO A 188 -33.54 12.10 -3.25
C PRO A 188 -34.26 11.14 -2.29
N LYS A 189 -33.62 10.04 -1.91
CA LYS A 189 -34.06 9.04 -0.92
C LYS A 189 -32.86 8.26 -0.42
N ALA A 190 -33.00 7.61 0.73
CA ALA A 190 -31.99 6.71 1.28
C ALA A 190 -31.79 5.45 0.40
N GLY A 191 -30.56 4.96 0.33
CA GLY A 191 -30.20 3.70 -0.33
C GLY A 191 -29.84 3.83 -1.83
N VAL A 192 -29.66 5.04 -2.36
CA VAL A 192 -29.39 5.27 -3.79
C VAL A 192 -28.02 5.89 -4.09
N LEU A 193 -27.12 5.92 -3.13
CA LEU A 193 -25.78 6.47 -3.35
C LEU A 193 -25.03 5.72 -4.47
N ALA A 194 -25.23 4.40 -4.58
CA ALA A 194 -24.64 3.58 -5.64
C ALA A 194 -25.05 4.03 -7.04
N ASP A 195 -26.27 4.51 -7.19
CA ASP A 195 -26.79 5.04 -8.47
C ASP A 195 -26.16 6.40 -8.80
N SER A 196 -25.84 7.20 -7.78
CA SER A 196 -25.23 8.52 -7.90
C SER A 196 -23.71 8.48 -8.09
N ILE A 197 -23.06 7.42 -7.57
CA ILE A 197 -21.60 7.21 -7.66
C ILE A 197 -21.35 5.79 -8.18
N PRO A 198 -21.24 5.61 -9.52
CA PRO A 198 -20.88 4.34 -10.12
C PRO A 198 -19.56 3.79 -9.60
N ALA A 199 -19.39 2.46 -9.54
CA ALA A 199 -18.22 1.80 -9.00
C ALA A 199 -16.90 2.34 -9.60
N SER A 200 -16.86 2.61 -10.91
CA SER A 200 -15.68 3.15 -11.61
C SER A 200 -15.24 4.55 -11.15
N MET A 201 -16.09 5.28 -10.43
CA MET A 201 -15.77 6.62 -9.90
C MET A 201 -15.39 6.62 -8.42
N ARG A 202 -15.73 5.56 -7.66
CA ARG A 202 -15.60 5.53 -6.19
C ARG A 202 -14.19 5.75 -5.71
N GLU A 203 -13.23 5.18 -6.40
CA GLU A 203 -11.82 5.31 -6.06
C GLU A 203 -11.22 6.70 -6.36
N ASN A 204 -11.89 7.54 -7.15
CA ASN A 204 -11.37 8.85 -7.57
C ASN A 204 -11.94 10.01 -6.73
N ILE A 205 -12.82 9.73 -5.77
CA ILE A 205 -13.41 10.76 -4.91
C ILE A 205 -12.63 10.82 -3.60
N GLY A 206 -11.99 11.97 -3.35
CA GLY A 206 -11.26 12.24 -2.11
C GLY A 206 -12.10 12.96 -1.06
N GLU A 207 -13.00 13.84 -1.50
CA GLU A 207 -13.92 14.56 -0.62
C GLU A 207 -15.38 14.34 -1.06
N LEU A 208 -16.23 13.97 -0.12
CA LEU A 208 -17.65 13.74 -0.36
C LEU A 208 -18.51 14.50 0.65
N THR A 209 -19.39 15.34 0.14
CA THR A 209 -20.47 15.96 0.93
C THR A 209 -21.79 15.29 0.58
N LEU A 210 -22.48 14.73 1.60
CA LEU A 210 -23.76 14.09 1.44
C LEU A 210 -24.88 14.93 2.08
N LYS A 211 -26.02 15.02 1.37
CA LYS A 211 -27.24 15.65 1.86
C LYS A 211 -28.41 14.70 1.66
N GLY A 212 -29.41 14.82 2.54
CA GLY A 212 -30.61 13.98 2.49
C GLY A 212 -30.50 12.72 3.35
N ASP A 213 -31.45 11.82 3.18
CA ASP A 213 -31.52 10.58 3.99
C ASP A 213 -30.52 9.53 3.49
N ILE A 214 -29.82 8.86 4.42
CA ILE A 214 -28.86 7.78 4.16
C ILE A 214 -29.19 6.56 5.03
N ASN A 215 -28.95 5.35 4.51
CA ASN A 215 -29.17 4.10 5.23
C ASN A 215 -28.06 3.08 5.01
N GLY A 216 -28.28 1.82 5.41
CA GLY A 216 -27.28 0.76 5.33
C GLY A 216 -26.73 0.51 3.92
N SER A 217 -27.54 0.65 2.86
CA SER A 217 -27.08 0.50 1.47
C SER A 217 -26.12 1.60 1.08
N ASP A 218 -26.35 2.84 1.53
CA ASP A 218 -25.44 3.96 1.28
C ASP A 218 -24.12 3.78 2.04
N PHE A 219 -24.18 3.31 3.27
CA PHE A 219 -22.98 3.03 4.07
C PHE A 219 -22.10 1.93 3.46
N ARG A 220 -22.65 0.95 2.72
CA ARG A 220 -21.80 0.02 1.94
C ARG A 220 -20.92 0.76 0.96
N VAL A 221 -21.48 1.69 0.22
CA VAL A 221 -20.72 2.49 -0.78
C VAL A 221 -19.70 3.38 -0.08
N ILE A 222 -20.09 4.06 1.01
CA ILE A 222 -19.19 4.91 1.78
C ILE A 222 -18.02 4.10 2.34
N ARG A 223 -18.26 2.92 2.89
CA ARG A 223 -17.22 2.03 3.39
C ARG A 223 -16.22 1.65 2.31
N GLU A 224 -16.73 1.20 1.14
CA GLU A 224 -15.90 0.87 -0.01
C GLU A 224 -15.02 2.06 -0.43
N MET A 225 -15.58 3.27 -0.44
CA MET A 225 -14.85 4.50 -0.77
C MET A 225 -13.83 4.90 0.30
N THR A 226 -14.02 4.48 1.55
CA THR A 226 -13.13 4.80 2.68
C THR A 226 -12.12 3.70 3.04
N GLY A 227 -11.96 2.70 2.18
CA GLY A 227 -10.90 1.69 2.29
C GLY A 227 -11.31 0.34 2.87
N SER A 228 -12.61 0.06 3.09
CA SER A 228 -13.08 -1.23 3.60
C SER A 228 -14.45 -1.59 3.03
N ASP A 229 -14.61 -2.78 2.44
CA ASP A 229 -15.88 -3.22 1.86
C ASP A 229 -16.88 -3.79 2.90
N TYR A 230 -17.99 -4.33 2.39
CA TYR A 230 -19.00 -5.01 3.18
C TYR A 230 -18.45 -6.26 3.92
N GLU A 231 -17.48 -6.96 3.36
CA GLU A 231 -16.86 -8.13 3.99
C GLU A 231 -15.75 -7.75 4.99
N GLY A 232 -15.40 -6.46 5.09
CA GLY A 232 -14.30 -5.97 5.90
C GLY A 232 -12.94 -6.07 5.20
N LYS A 233 -12.92 -6.37 3.89
CA LYS A 233 -11.71 -6.45 3.09
C LYS A 233 -11.25 -5.05 2.68
N PHE A 234 -9.94 -4.92 2.48
CA PHE A 234 -9.34 -3.68 1.98
C PHE A 234 -9.84 -3.37 0.56
N THR A 235 -10.07 -2.08 0.30
CA THR A 235 -10.42 -1.53 -1.02
C THR A 235 -9.49 -0.39 -1.38
N GLN A 236 -9.43 -0.05 -2.68
CA GLN A 236 -8.67 1.09 -3.21
C GLN A 236 -9.39 2.44 -3.04
N GLY A 237 -10.42 2.50 -2.18
CA GLY A 237 -11.15 3.72 -1.89
C GLY A 237 -10.24 4.80 -1.29
N ALA A 238 -10.31 6.02 -1.84
CA ALA A 238 -9.44 7.13 -1.49
C ALA A 238 -10.16 8.29 -0.80
N LEU A 239 -11.40 8.06 -0.33
CA LEU A 239 -12.21 9.07 0.35
C LEU A 239 -11.62 9.37 1.73
N TYR A 240 -10.94 10.52 1.84
CA TYR A 240 -10.29 10.95 3.06
C TYR A 240 -11.12 11.95 3.88
N MET A 241 -12.07 12.66 3.25
CA MET A 241 -12.97 13.61 3.92
C MET A 241 -14.43 13.32 3.57
N LEU A 242 -15.24 13.06 4.60
CA LEU A 242 -16.68 12.84 4.48
C LEU A 242 -17.45 13.87 5.30
N ASP A 243 -18.26 14.69 4.63
CA ASP A 243 -19.15 15.65 5.27
C ASP A 243 -20.61 15.16 5.14
N MET A 244 -21.23 14.83 6.27
CA MET A 244 -22.60 14.41 6.39
C MET A 244 -23.46 15.39 7.22
N LYS A 245 -22.98 16.62 7.41
CA LYS A 245 -23.66 17.62 8.27
C LYS A 245 -25.13 17.78 7.93
N ASP A 246 -25.46 17.83 6.63
CA ASP A 246 -26.80 18.01 6.11
C ASP A 246 -27.49 16.69 5.71
N ALA A 247 -26.93 15.55 6.09
CA ALA A 247 -27.51 14.24 5.91
C ALA A 247 -28.26 13.79 7.17
N ARG A 248 -29.17 12.82 7.03
CA ARG A 248 -29.85 12.17 8.13
C ARG A 248 -29.74 10.65 8.00
N ILE A 249 -29.30 10.00 9.06
CA ILE A 249 -29.29 8.53 9.11
C ILE A 249 -30.68 8.04 9.42
N VAL A 250 -31.19 7.17 8.53
CA VAL A 250 -32.51 6.53 8.69
C VAL A 250 -32.35 5.01 8.77
N SER A 251 -33.32 4.36 9.41
CA SER A 251 -33.40 2.90 9.46
C SER A 251 -33.64 2.31 8.07
N GLY A 252 -33.14 1.10 7.82
CA GLY A 252 -33.39 0.34 6.60
C GLY A 252 -32.15 0.16 5.72
N GLY A 253 -32.41 -0.20 4.46
CA GLY A 253 -31.36 -0.62 3.55
C GLY A 253 -30.80 -2.00 3.87
N GLU A 254 -29.76 -2.37 3.13
CA GLU A 254 -29.02 -3.61 3.37
C GLU A 254 -28.08 -3.49 4.56
N ALA A 255 -27.61 -4.61 5.10
CA ALA A 255 -26.56 -4.59 6.11
C ALA A 255 -25.28 -3.99 5.51
N TYR A 256 -24.65 -3.03 6.20
CA TYR A 256 -23.43 -2.37 5.73
C TYR A 256 -22.16 -3.13 6.09
N LEU A 257 -22.23 -4.08 7.02
CA LEU A 257 -21.13 -4.97 7.39
C LEU A 257 -21.69 -6.40 7.54
N LYS A 258 -20.98 -7.38 6.96
CA LYS A 258 -21.36 -8.79 6.92
C LYS A 258 -21.36 -9.42 8.31
N GLU A 259 -20.31 -9.14 9.08
CA GLU A 259 -20.21 -9.58 10.47
C GLU A 259 -21.32 -8.93 11.30
N GLY A 260 -22.17 -9.75 11.90
CA GLY A 260 -23.31 -9.29 12.69
C GLY A 260 -24.51 -8.81 11.87
N GLN A 261 -24.46 -8.80 10.54
CA GLN A 261 -25.54 -8.28 9.66
C GLN A 261 -26.02 -6.89 10.10
N LEU A 262 -25.05 -6.00 10.39
CA LEU A 262 -25.30 -4.70 11.00
C LEU A 262 -26.11 -3.77 10.09
N LYS A 263 -27.11 -3.11 10.64
CA LYS A 263 -28.06 -2.22 9.94
C LYS A 263 -28.18 -0.87 10.62
N THR A 264 -28.65 0.12 9.89
CA THR A 264 -28.85 1.47 10.41
C THR A 264 -30.13 1.60 11.26
N SER A 265 -30.12 2.55 12.20
CA SER A 265 -31.27 3.04 12.92
C SER A 265 -31.33 4.57 12.86
N ASN A 266 -32.51 5.14 13.10
CA ASN A 266 -32.74 6.58 12.92
C ASN A 266 -31.87 7.42 13.86
N ASP A 267 -31.18 8.41 13.27
CA ASP A 267 -30.42 9.45 13.96
C ASP A 267 -29.27 8.91 14.83
N ASN A 268 -28.81 7.67 14.60
CA ASN A 268 -27.70 7.07 15.32
C ASN A 268 -26.58 6.71 14.35
N LEU A 269 -25.32 7.02 14.70
CA LEU A 269 -24.17 6.49 13.98
C LEU A 269 -24.03 5.02 14.33
N PRO A 270 -24.13 4.11 13.33
CA PRO A 270 -24.26 2.69 13.64
C PRO A 270 -22.97 2.07 14.19
N GLU A 271 -23.12 0.93 14.88
CA GLU A 271 -22.01 0.12 15.38
C GLU A 271 -21.05 -0.25 14.24
N ARG A 272 -19.74 -0.06 14.46
CA ARG A 272 -18.67 -0.44 13.50
C ARG A 272 -18.84 0.09 12.08
N VAL A 273 -19.61 1.15 11.88
CA VAL A 273 -19.96 1.64 10.53
C VAL A 273 -18.73 2.04 9.71
N PHE A 274 -17.70 2.54 10.36
CA PHE A 274 -16.40 2.85 9.72
C PHE A 274 -15.26 1.90 10.15
N TYR A 275 -15.58 0.73 10.68
CA TYR A 275 -14.58 -0.24 11.08
C TYR A 275 -13.61 -0.56 9.94
N GLY A 276 -12.30 -0.34 10.16
CA GLY A 276 -11.26 -0.62 9.18
C GLY A 276 -11.19 0.36 7.99
N CYS A 277 -11.90 1.50 8.04
CA CYS A 277 -11.92 2.51 7.00
C CYS A 277 -10.63 3.36 7.04
N ASN A 278 -9.55 2.81 6.49
CA ASN A 278 -8.20 3.35 6.65
C ASN A 278 -7.88 4.59 5.81
N SER A 279 -8.70 4.94 4.81
CA SER A 279 -8.52 6.17 4.01
C SER A 279 -9.14 7.39 4.68
N LEU A 280 -10.08 7.20 5.60
CA LEU A 280 -10.84 8.29 6.24
C LEU A 280 -9.95 9.06 7.22
N ARG A 281 -9.71 10.35 6.96
CA ARG A 281 -8.89 11.26 7.78
C ARG A 281 -9.73 12.28 8.54
N GLN A 282 -10.87 12.67 7.95
CA GLN A 282 -11.76 13.68 8.51
C GLN A 282 -13.21 13.32 8.24
N ILE A 283 -14.08 13.53 9.24
CA ILE A 283 -15.50 13.31 9.11
C ILE A 283 -16.28 14.43 9.81
N VAL A 284 -17.35 14.90 9.17
CA VAL A 284 -18.37 15.76 9.79
C VAL A 284 -19.65 14.94 9.90
N LEU A 285 -20.10 14.75 11.12
CA LEU A 285 -21.28 13.93 11.44
C LEU A 285 -22.58 14.72 11.21
N PRO A 286 -23.73 14.02 10.99
CA PRO A 286 -25.03 14.66 10.85
C PRO A 286 -25.38 15.53 12.05
N SER A 287 -25.87 16.75 11.80
CA SER A 287 -26.20 17.70 12.86
C SER A 287 -27.35 17.24 13.79
N GLY A 288 -28.21 16.34 13.31
CA GLY A 288 -29.33 15.76 14.07
C GLY A 288 -29.04 14.43 14.77
N MET A 289 -27.78 14.00 14.82
CA MET A 289 -27.39 12.71 15.38
C MET A 289 -27.53 12.68 16.90
N LYS A 290 -28.00 11.54 17.43
CA LYS A 290 -28.28 11.36 18.86
C LYS A 290 -27.18 10.55 19.56
N THR A 291 -26.69 9.50 18.92
CA THR A 291 -25.70 8.59 19.54
C THR A 291 -24.65 8.14 18.53
N ILE A 292 -23.50 7.76 19.05
CA ILE A 292 -22.43 7.05 18.34
C ILE A 292 -22.35 5.67 18.99
N ALA A 293 -22.58 4.61 18.21
CA ALA A 293 -22.56 3.25 18.72
C ALA A 293 -21.13 2.71 18.85
N ASP A 294 -20.99 1.58 19.53
CA ASP A 294 -19.72 0.96 19.87
C ASP A 294 -18.88 0.66 18.61
N GLY A 295 -17.59 0.96 18.70
CA GLY A 295 -16.63 0.66 17.66
C GLY A 295 -16.88 1.38 16.33
N ALA A 296 -17.74 2.43 16.27
CA ALA A 296 -18.08 3.12 15.02
C ALA A 296 -16.88 3.52 14.18
N PHE A 297 -15.76 3.87 14.81
CA PHE A 297 -14.48 4.28 14.18
C PHE A 297 -13.32 3.34 14.51
N ALA A 298 -13.61 2.12 14.99
CA ALA A 298 -12.53 1.20 15.35
C ALA A 298 -11.66 0.87 14.11
N PHE A 299 -10.35 0.88 14.32
CA PHE A 299 -9.35 0.65 13.29
C PHE A 299 -9.34 1.66 12.11
N CYS A 300 -9.91 2.85 12.28
CA CYS A 300 -9.73 3.98 11.36
C CYS A 300 -8.36 4.64 11.60
N ARG A 301 -7.29 4.02 11.14
CA ARG A 301 -5.92 4.42 11.50
C ARG A 301 -5.51 5.81 11.01
N ALA A 302 -6.14 6.30 9.93
CA ALA A 302 -5.85 7.61 9.35
C ALA A 302 -6.68 8.74 9.95
N LEU A 303 -7.73 8.44 10.74
CA LEU A 303 -8.63 9.45 11.30
C LEU A 303 -7.91 10.24 12.39
N ALA A 304 -7.73 11.54 12.17
CA ALA A 304 -7.16 12.44 13.16
C ALA A 304 -8.15 12.65 14.32
N ALA A 305 -7.62 12.67 15.56
CA ALA A 305 -8.40 12.94 16.78
C ALA A 305 -8.74 14.43 16.91
#